data_690a68a938ad254c50a51f8c2d9aa016
#
_entry.id   690a68a938ad254c50a51f8c2d9aa016
#
_cell.length_a   1.000
_cell.length_b   1.000
_cell.length_c   1.000
_cell.angle_alpha   90.00
_cell.angle_beta   90.00
_cell.angle_gamma   90.00
#
_symmetry.space_group_name_H-M   'P 1'
#
loop_
_entity.id
_entity.type
_entity.pdbx_description
1 polymer ?
#
loop_
_entity_poly.entity_id
_entity_poly.type
_entity_poly.pdbx_seq_one_letter_code
_entity_poly.pdbx_strand_id
1 'polypeptide(L)'
;MTAIVSTNYLSELLEDAHSRTLELLEGLDDEQLMGPKLPTVNPLLWEIGHVAWFSEQFVLRKLHNYPASRPELDNIYDSIAIEHPTRWDLPLLNLDECLTYIDEIKDKLCSRLNHGDATEADSFIYQFATFHQDMHNEAYTYSRQTLGYPTPAFSVSKDLNLTNDDFGPHPGDAQIPAGKFVLGASHNAEFLFDNEKWAHEVMAYPFQISKAPVTNEEFAVFVKDDGYKRRDMWPDIGWTWLQEEGAGSPPHWIPDGRDKWIMKRFDQLIDLPPYEPVIHVNWYEASAYCSWANRRLPTEIEWEIAASMEPDGSGTSLGDSKRTYPWGNNKYTIKNGIYLKTDVSCHCIFIN
;
A
#
# COMPACT_ATOMS: atom_id res chain seq x y z
N MET A 1 -26.19 2.06 -3.85
CA MET A 1 -26.19 2.61 -2.49
C MET A 1 -25.19 1.79 -1.71
N THR A 2 -24.13 2.42 -1.20
CA THR A 2 -23.17 1.77 -0.32
C THR A 2 -23.85 1.44 1.01
N ALA A 3 -23.42 0.38 1.69
CA ALA A 3 -24.00 0.01 2.97
C ALA A 3 -23.68 1.08 4.03
N ILE A 4 -24.64 1.36 4.91
CA ILE A 4 -24.45 2.27 6.03
C ILE A 4 -23.72 1.51 7.14
N VAL A 5 -22.57 2.03 7.57
CA VAL A 5 -21.81 1.50 8.71
C VAL A 5 -22.10 2.30 9.98
N SER A 6 -21.83 1.71 11.15
CA SER A 6 -22.11 2.39 12.42
C SER A 6 -21.14 3.56 12.68
N THR A 7 -21.61 4.56 13.42
CA THR A 7 -20.78 5.69 13.87
C THR A 7 -19.62 5.24 14.76
N ASN A 8 -19.82 4.20 15.59
CA ASN A 8 -18.74 3.59 16.36
C ASN A 8 -17.62 3.05 15.48
N TYR A 9 -17.97 2.32 14.43
CA TYR A 9 -16.99 1.80 13.48
C TYR A 9 -16.19 2.91 12.79
N LEU A 10 -16.87 4.00 12.39
CA LEU A 10 -16.20 5.15 11.78
C LEU A 10 -15.26 5.85 12.77
N SER A 11 -15.66 5.99 14.04
CA SER A 11 -14.80 6.57 15.07
C SER A 11 -13.56 5.69 15.35
N GLU A 12 -13.75 4.38 15.47
CA GLU A 12 -12.66 3.43 15.67
C GLU A 12 -11.64 3.46 14.50
N LEU A 13 -12.12 3.57 13.26
CA LEU A 13 -11.26 3.72 12.09
C LEU A 13 -10.42 5.00 12.12
N LEU A 14 -11.05 6.14 12.46
CA LEU A 14 -10.36 7.43 12.57
C LEU A 14 -9.30 7.41 13.67
N GLU A 15 -9.62 6.86 14.84
CA GLU A 15 -8.69 6.77 15.96
C GLU A 15 -7.50 5.86 15.66
N ASP A 16 -7.75 4.71 15.01
CA ASP A 16 -6.71 3.76 14.62
C ASP A 16 -5.77 4.36 13.57
N ALA A 17 -6.29 4.94 12.48
CA ALA A 17 -5.46 5.59 11.45
C ALA A 17 -4.63 6.74 12.04
N HIS A 18 -5.24 7.55 12.92
CA HIS A 18 -4.56 8.64 13.60
C HIS A 18 -3.41 8.14 14.50
N SER A 19 -3.66 7.12 15.33
CA SER A 19 -2.64 6.53 16.20
C SER A 19 -1.45 6.01 15.41
N ARG A 20 -1.70 5.35 14.28
CA ARG A 20 -0.62 4.88 13.38
C ARG A 20 0.17 6.03 12.76
N THR A 21 -0.48 7.14 12.40
CA THR A 21 0.22 8.34 11.92
C THR A 21 1.21 8.84 12.97
N LEU A 22 0.80 8.94 14.25
CA LEU A 22 1.68 9.40 15.32
C LEU A 22 2.87 8.45 15.53
N GLU A 23 2.63 7.13 15.54
CA GLU A 23 3.70 6.12 15.65
C GLU A 23 4.71 6.21 14.49
N LEU A 24 4.23 6.52 13.29
CA LEU A 24 5.08 6.67 12.10
C LEU A 24 5.93 7.95 12.12
N LEU A 25 5.55 8.95 12.89
CA LEU A 25 6.29 10.21 13.04
C LEU A 25 7.25 10.18 14.23
N GLU A 26 7.04 9.26 15.17
CA GLU A 26 7.85 9.17 16.38
C GLU A 26 9.34 9.02 16.06
N GLY A 27 10.16 9.81 16.76
CA GLY A 27 11.63 9.76 16.67
C GLY A 27 12.24 10.42 15.43
N LEU A 28 11.46 11.12 14.62
CA LEU A 28 11.97 11.92 13.50
C LEU A 28 12.28 13.34 13.97
N ASP A 29 13.40 13.89 13.52
CA ASP A 29 13.78 15.30 13.73
C ASP A 29 13.28 16.20 12.56
N ASP A 30 13.46 17.51 12.71
CA ASP A 30 12.99 18.50 11.74
C ASP A 30 13.65 18.32 10.36
N GLU A 31 14.93 17.90 10.30
CA GLU A 31 15.62 17.63 9.04
C GLU A 31 15.03 16.41 8.35
N GLN A 32 14.73 15.36 9.09
CA GLN A 32 14.09 14.14 8.59
C GLN A 32 12.64 14.38 8.16
N LEU A 33 11.91 15.26 8.86
CA LEU A 33 10.53 15.61 8.50
C LEU A 33 10.46 16.39 7.18
N MET A 34 11.47 17.17 6.85
CA MET A 34 11.57 17.83 5.55
C MET A 34 12.15 16.91 4.48
N GLY A 35 13.18 16.17 4.80
CA GLY A 35 13.87 15.25 3.88
C GLY A 35 14.41 15.90 2.60
N PRO A 36 15.16 15.16 1.80
CA PRO A 36 15.67 15.65 0.52
C PRO A 36 14.54 15.68 -0.53
N LYS A 37 14.67 16.58 -1.50
CA LYS A 37 13.74 16.72 -2.63
C LYS A 37 13.95 15.57 -3.62
N LEU A 38 13.10 14.56 -3.55
CA LEU A 38 13.11 13.39 -4.43
C LEU A 38 11.75 13.23 -5.13
N PRO A 39 11.73 12.69 -6.36
CA PRO A 39 10.46 12.49 -7.11
C PRO A 39 9.49 11.52 -6.45
N THR A 40 9.98 10.63 -5.59
CA THR A 40 9.24 9.49 -5.04
C THR A 40 8.75 9.69 -3.61
N VAL A 41 9.08 10.81 -2.97
CA VAL A 41 8.68 11.11 -1.60
C VAL A 41 8.17 12.55 -1.50
N ASN A 42 7.45 12.86 -0.44
CA ASN A 42 7.10 14.22 -0.03
C ASN A 42 7.86 14.59 1.24
N PRO A 43 7.94 15.88 1.60
CA PRO A 43 8.26 16.22 2.98
C PRO A 43 7.23 15.55 3.90
N LEU A 44 7.67 14.78 4.88
CA LEU A 44 6.76 14.11 5.83
C LEU A 44 5.92 15.15 6.60
N LEU A 45 6.51 16.31 6.85
CA LEU A 45 5.81 17.45 7.46
C LEU A 45 4.66 17.96 6.60
N TRP A 46 4.82 18.00 5.27
CA TRP A 46 3.74 18.35 4.35
C TRP A 46 2.62 17.30 4.38
N GLU A 47 2.97 16.02 4.43
CA GLU A 47 2.00 14.91 4.46
C GLU A 47 1.07 14.99 5.66
N ILE A 48 1.57 15.34 6.86
CA ILE A 48 0.74 15.48 8.07
C ILE A 48 -0.30 16.58 7.90
N GLY A 49 0.14 17.76 7.46
CA GLY A 49 -0.78 18.88 7.23
C GLY A 49 -1.79 18.59 6.13
N HIS A 50 -1.37 17.89 5.07
CA HIS A 50 -2.24 17.47 3.98
C HIS A 50 -3.34 16.49 4.44
N VAL A 51 -3.02 15.50 5.24
CA VAL A 51 -3.99 14.54 5.79
C VAL A 51 -5.05 15.23 6.63
N ALA A 52 -4.64 16.14 7.52
CA ALA A 52 -5.55 16.94 8.32
C ALA A 52 -6.44 17.83 7.46
N TRP A 53 -5.84 18.55 6.51
CA TRP A 53 -6.55 19.40 5.55
C TRP A 53 -7.54 18.60 4.70
N PHE A 54 -7.16 17.43 4.21
CA PHE A 54 -8.03 16.56 3.40
C PHE A 54 -9.29 16.15 4.18
N SER A 55 -9.11 15.70 5.41
CA SER A 55 -10.21 15.32 6.29
C SER A 55 -11.13 16.51 6.60
N GLU A 56 -10.56 17.68 6.89
CA GLU A 56 -11.36 18.92 7.06
C GLU A 56 -12.11 19.26 5.77
N GLN A 57 -11.43 19.27 4.64
CA GLN A 57 -11.99 19.68 3.36
C GLN A 57 -13.15 18.79 2.91
N PHE A 58 -12.98 17.47 2.96
CA PHE A 58 -13.96 16.55 2.40
C PHE A 58 -15.08 16.22 3.39
N VAL A 59 -14.77 16.06 4.67
CA VAL A 59 -15.78 15.69 5.66
C VAL A 59 -16.43 16.94 6.27
N LEU A 60 -15.67 17.81 6.93
CA LEU A 60 -16.26 18.94 7.64
C LEU A 60 -16.82 20.00 6.68
N ARG A 61 -16.01 20.42 5.69
CA ARG A 61 -16.42 21.54 4.84
C ARG A 61 -17.38 21.12 3.73
N LYS A 62 -17.03 20.12 2.90
CA LYS A 62 -17.87 19.71 1.75
C LYS A 62 -19.11 18.94 2.16
N LEU A 63 -19.02 17.98 3.09
CA LEU A 63 -20.17 17.18 3.49
C LEU A 63 -21.05 17.92 4.52
N HIS A 64 -20.46 18.54 5.54
CA HIS A 64 -21.17 19.12 6.67
C HIS A 64 -21.26 20.65 6.66
N ASN A 65 -20.73 21.33 5.65
CA ASN A 65 -20.77 22.80 5.46
C ASN A 65 -20.14 23.59 6.64
N TYR A 66 -19.13 23.06 7.30
CA TYR A 66 -18.35 23.82 8.28
C TYR A 66 -17.48 24.88 7.56
N PRO A 67 -17.23 26.02 8.19
CA PRO A 67 -16.22 26.94 7.68
C PRO A 67 -14.81 26.31 7.79
N ALA A 68 -13.89 26.73 6.93
CA ALA A 68 -12.49 26.38 7.09
C ALA A 68 -11.98 26.87 8.44
N SER A 69 -11.29 26.03 9.19
CA SER A 69 -10.65 26.46 10.47
C SER A 69 -9.43 27.32 10.23
N ARG A 70 -8.69 27.05 9.14
CA ARG A 70 -7.46 27.74 8.73
C ARG A 70 -7.48 27.91 7.19
N PRO A 71 -8.20 28.94 6.64
CA PRO A 71 -8.37 29.10 5.19
C PRO A 71 -7.08 29.23 4.39
N GLU A 72 -6.02 29.77 5.02
CA GLU A 72 -4.70 29.92 4.42
C GLU A 72 -4.05 28.60 4.02
N LEU A 73 -4.41 27.50 4.69
CA LEU A 73 -3.86 26.16 4.44
C LEU A 73 -4.32 25.55 3.11
N ASP A 74 -5.37 26.09 2.50
CA ASP A 74 -5.79 25.69 1.15
C ASP A 74 -4.69 25.92 0.09
N ASN A 75 -3.85 26.94 0.30
CA ASN A 75 -2.72 27.26 -0.58
C ASN A 75 -1.43 26.48 -0.25
N ILE A 76 -1.48 25.60 0.75
CA ILE A 76 -0.30 24.86 1.24
C ILE A 76 -0.51 23.35 1.06
N TYR A 77 -1.72 22.85 1.36
CA TYR A 77 -1.97 21.41 1.48
C TYR A 77 -2.91 20.83 0.42
N ASP A 78 -3.43 21.61 -0.53
CA ASP A 78 -4.21 21.07 -1.65
C ASP A 78 -3.27 20.40 -2.67
N SER A 79 -3.22 19.07 -2.65
CA SER A 79 -2.35 18.29 -3.54
C SER A 79 -2.68 18.42 -5.02
N ILE A 80 -3.89 18.88 -5.36
CA ILE A 80 -4.30 19.11 -6.76
C ILE A 80 -3.77 20.45 -7.26
N ALA A 81 -3.76 21.47 -6.40
CA ALA A 81 -3.31 22.82 -6.72
C ALA A 81 -1.80 23.00 -6.57
N ILE A 82 -1.16 22.20 -5.72
CA ILE A 82 0.26 22.34 -5.34
C ILE A 82 1.10 21.29 -6.05
N GLU A 83 1.96 21.75 -6.95
CA GLU A 83 2.89 20.86 -7.66
C GLU A 83 3.87 20.20 -6.68
N HIS A 84 4.13 18.89 -6.89
CA HIS A 84 5.01 18.10 -6.04
C HIS A 84 6.37 18.78 -5.74
N PRO A 85 7.14 19.28 -6.73
CA PRO A 85 8.47 19.82 -6.45
C PRO A 85 8.47 21.14 -5.67
N THR A 86 7.32 21.81 -5.50
CA THR A 86 7.22 23.07 -4.74
C THR A 86 6.95 22.86 -3.26
N ARG A 87 6.60 21.65 -2.83
CA ARG A 87 6.20 21.35 -1.44
C ARG A 87 7.29 21.63 -0.41
N TRP A 88 8.56 21.55 -0.79
CA TRP A 88 9.71 21.91 0.08
C TRP A 88 9.89 23.40 0.30
N ASP A 89 9.33 24.22 -0.57
CA ASP A 89 9.50 25.68 -0.58
C ASP A 89 8.30 26.42 0.04
N LEU A 90 7.29 25.67 0.53
CA LEU A 90 6.08 26.23 1.14
C LEU A 90 6.30 26.60 2.61
N PRO A 91 5.56 27.57 3.14
CA PRO A 91 5.56 27.91 4.56
C PRO A 91 4.74 26.88 5.35
N LEU A 92 5.27 25.65 5.48
CA LEU A 92 4.61 24.57 6.19
C LEU A 92 4.42 24.92 7.66
N LEU A 93 3.36 24.38 8.27
CA LEU A 93 3.23 24.33 9.72
C LEU A 93 4.39 23.52 10.30
N ASN A 94 4.89 23.89 11.47
CA ASN A 94 5.85 23.05 12.18
C ASN A 94 5.16 21.78 12.73
N LEU A 95 5.93 20.82 13.26
CA LEU A 95 5.38 19.54 13.72
C LEU A 95 4.29 19.73 14.78
N ASP A 96 4.51 20.56 15.79
CA ASP A 96 3.54 20.80 16.88
C ASP A 96 2.24 21.40 16.35
N GLU A 97 2.33 22.33 15.40
CA GLU A 97 1.17 22.93 14.74
C GLU A 97 0.43 21.90 13.87
N CYS A 98 1.15 21.04 13.15
CA CYS A 98 0.55 19.93 12.37
C CYS A 98 -0.17 18.94 13.27
N LEU A 99 0.47 18.50 14.37
CA LEU A 99 -0.11 17.59 15.35
C LEU A 99 -1.35 18.19 16.00
N THR A 100 -1.29 19.46 16.39
CA THR A 100 -2.46 20.18 16.92
C THR A 100 -3.59 20.22 15.89
N TYR A 101 -3.27 20.48 14.63
CA TYR A 101 -4.27 20.58 13.56
C TYR A 101 -4.94 19.23 13.29
N ILE A 102 -4.17 18.14 13.16
CA ILE A 102 -4.74 16.81 12.91
C ILE A 102 -5.59 16.31 14.09
N ASP A 103 -5.17 16.60 15.34
CA ASP A 103 -5.94 16.31 16.55
C ASP A 103 -7.28 17.07 16.58
N GLU A 104 -7.25 18.39 16.35
CA GLU A 104 -8.44 19.22 16.29
C GLU A 104 -9.45 18.71 15.24
N ILE A 105 -8.98 18.31 14.07
CA ILE A 105 -9.84 17.79 13.01
C ILE A 105 -10.42 16.44 13.40
N LYS A 106 -9.60 15.49 13.87
CA LYS A 106 -10.07 14.18 14.35
C LYS A 106 -11.14 14.34 15.44
N ASP A 107 -10.91 15.21 16.44
CA ASP A 107 -11.84 15.42 17.53
C ASP A 107 -13.18 16.00 17.04
N LYS A 108 -13.16 16.92 16.07
CA LYS A 108 -14.39 17.44 15.43
C LYS A 108 -15.15 16.36 14.69
N LEU A 109 -14.42 15.48 13.97
CA LEU A 109 -15.01 14.36 13.24
C LEU A 109 -15.68 13.35 14.19
N CYS A 110 -14.98 12.92 15.24
CA CYS A 110 -15.50 12.00 16.24
C CYS A 110 -16.68 12.63 17.01
N SER A 111 -16.57 13.89 17.41
CA SER A 111 -17.67 14.61 18.06
C SER A 111 -18.93 14.66 17.18
N ARG A 112 -18.76 14.87 15.86
CA ARG A 112 -19.89 14.89 14.91
C ARG A 112 -20.60 13.53 14.83
N LEU A 113 -19.85 12.42 14.86
CA LEU A 113 -20.40 11.06 14.86
C LEU A 113 -21.21 10.72 16.11
N ASN A 114 -20.97 11.40 17.23
CA ASN A 114 -21.73 11.21 18.47
C ASN A 114 -23.16 11.80 18.45
N HIS A 115 -23.54 12.54 17.40
CA HIS A 115 -24.79 13.26 17.32
C HIS A 115 -25.90 12.61 16.48
N GLY A 116 -25.86 11.29 16.31
CA GLY A 116 -26.89 10.54 15.59
C GLY A 116 -26.36 9.34 14.83
N ASP A 117 -27.23 8.73 14.05
CA ASP A 117 -26.82 7.63 13.15
C ASP A 117 -26.08 8.17 11.91
N ALA A 118 -25.16 7.39 11.41
CA ALA A 118 -24.47 7.72 10.17
C ALA A 118 -25.43 7.64 8.97
N THR A 119 -25.32 8.58 8.06
CA THR A 119 -25.96 8.51 6.75
C THR A 119 -25.12 7.71 5.77
N GLU A 120 -25.65 7.42 4.57
CA GLU A 120 -24.86 6.82 3.48
C GLU A 120 -23.67 7.71 3.09
N ALA A 121 -23.87 9.02 3.05
CA ALA A 121 -22.82 9.99 2.75
C ALA A 121 -21.74 10.03 3.85
N ASP A 122 -22.15 9.99 5.12
CA ASP A 122 -21.20 9.87 6.23
C ASP A 122 -20.39 8.58 6.10
N SER A 123 -21.06 7.44 5.89
CA SER A 123 -20.40 6.14 5.76
C SER A 123 -19.35 6.14 4.66
N PHE A 124 -19.64 6.75 3.51
CA PHE A 124 -18.68 6.82 2.41
C PHE A 124 -17.53 7.80 2.68
N ILE A 125 -17.85 9.06 3.02
CA ILE A 125 -16.84 10.11 3.09
C ILE A 125 -15.90 9.95 4.30
N TYR A 126 -16.38 9.48 5.44
CA TYR A 126 -15.52 9.18 6.58
C TYR A 126 -14.56 8.02 6.29
N GLN A 127 -15.04 6.94 5.68
CA GLN A 127 -14.15 5.85 5.25
C GLN A 127 -13.15 6.32 4.20
N PHE A 128 -13.59 7.13 3.23
CA PHE A 128 -12.71 7.70 2.21
C PHE A 128 -11.58 8.54 2.81
N ALA A 129 -11.88 9.42 3.76
CA ALA A 129 -10.89 10.22 4.46
C ALA A 129 -9.93 9.37 5.30
N THR A 130 -10.45 8.35 5.99
CA THR A 130 -9.62 7.44 6.79
C THR A 130 -8.69 6.60 5.89
N PHE A 131 -9.21 6.01 4.82
CA PHE A 131 -8.36 5.25 3.89
C PHE A 131 -7.36 6.12 3.14
N HIS A 132 -7.68 7.38 2.88
CA HIS A 132 -6.72 8.35 2.40
C HIS A 132 -5.59 8.59 3.43
N GLN A 133 -5.92 8.72 4.72
CA GLN A 133 -4.91 8.80 5.78
C GLN A 133 -4.07 7.52 5.84
N ASP A 134 -4.67 6.34 5.63
CA ASP A 134 -3.93 5.08 5.58
C ASP A 134 -2.97 4.99 4.40
N MET A 135 -3.34 5.52 3.23
CA MET A 135 -2.41 5.65 2.10
C MET A 135 -1.21 6.54 2.45
N HIS A 136 -1.43 7.60 3.23
CA HIS A 136 -0.33 8.44 3.74
C HIS A 136 0.47 7.74 4.85
N ASN A 137 -0.14 6.91 5.68
CA ASN A 137 0.58 6.04 6.62
C ASN A 137 1.51 5.05 5.90
N GLU A 138 1.07 4.51 4.78
CA GLU A 138 1.94 3.74 3.88
C GLU A 138 3.06 4.61 3.30
N ALA A 139 2.74 5.84 2.86
CA ALA A 139 3.71 6.79 2.33
C ALA A 139 4.81 7.15 3.33
N TYR A 140 4.49 7.37 4.61
CA TYR A 140 5.50 7.55 5.65
C TYR A 140 6.45 6.37 5.74
N THR A 141 5.92 5.17 5.63
CA THR A 141 6.70 3.95 5.75
C THR A 141 7.69 3.77 4.60
N TYR A 142 7.22 3.85 3.35
CA TYR A 142 8.13 3.72 2.21
C TYR A 142 9.09 4.91 2.10
N SER A 143 8.69 6.10 2.56
CA SER A 143 9.59 7.26 2.62
C SER A 143 10.70 7.06 3.65
N ARG A 144 10.38 6.57 4.86
CA ARG A 144 11.38 6.22 5.87
C ARG A 144 12.35 5.15 5.36
N GLN A 145 11.84 4.14 4.64
CA GLN A 145 12.67 3.12 4.00
C GLN A 145 13.57 3.72 2.92
N THR A 146 13.00 4.51 2.01
CA THR A 146 13.73 5.14 0.90
C THR A 146 14.86 6.04 1.40
N LEU A 147 14.59 6.82 2.43
CA LEU A 147 15.53 7.76 3.03
C LEU A 147 16.50 7.10 4.02
N GLY A 148 16.24 5.85 4.40
CA GLY A 148 17.06 5.11 5.37
C GLY A 148 16.95 5.69 6.78
N TYR A 149 15.77 6.14 7.16
CA TYR A 149 15.46 6.61 8.51
C TYR A 149 15.27 5.45 9.49
N PRO A 150 15.23 5.70 10.81
CA PRO A 150 15.00 4.66 11.79
C PRO A 150 13.70 3.91 11.54
N THR A 151 13.70 2.59 11.84
CA THR A 151 12.50 1.75 11.78
C THR A 151 11.40 2.32 12.66
N PRO A 152 10.16 2.49 12.15
CA PRO A 152 9.05 2.93 12.99
C PRO A 152 8.69 1.86 14.03
N ALA A 153 8.29 2.27 15.23
CA ALA A 153 7.91 1.38 16.32
C ALA A 153 6.39 1.32 16.44
N PHE A 154 5.77 0.29 15.86
CA PHE A 154 4.32 0.09 16.00
C PHE A 154 3.97 -0.64 17.29
N SER A 155 2.97 -0.14 18.02
CA SER A 155 2.45 -0.77 19.23
C SER A 155 1.89 -2.16 18.94
N VAL A 156 1.23 -2.32 17.81
CA VAL A 156 0.62 -3.59 17.35
C VAL A 156 1.67 -4.67 17.03
N SER A 157 2.89 -4.30 16.64
CA SER A 157 3.94 -5.28 16.32
C SER A 157 4.42 -6.09 17.53
N LYS A 158 4.18 -5.59 18.73
CA LYS A 158 4.58 -6.25 19.99
C LYS A 158 3.79 -7.53 20.29
N ASP A 159 2.59 -7.67 19.73
CA ASP A 159 1.67 -8.79 19.99
C ASP A 159 1.76 -9.91 18.93
N LEU A 160 2.62 -9.75 17.92
CA LEU A 160 2.77 -10.71 16.85
C LEU A 160 3.84 -11.75 17.20
N ASN A 161 3.41 -12.92 17.65
CA ASN A 161 4.26 -14.10 17.78
C ASN A 161 4.30 -14.90 16.47
N LEU A 162 4.78 -14.29 15.39
CA LEU A 162 5.06 -15.03 14.17
C LEU A 162 6.31 -15.87 14.37
N THR A 163 6.25 -17.13 14.00
CA THR A 163 7.40 -18.04 14.05
C THR A 163 8.08 -18.13 12.69
N ASN A 164 9.32 -18.57 12.64
CA ASN A 164 10.00 -18.79 11.34
C ASN A 164 9.31 -19.84 10.48
N ASP A 165 8.44 -20.68 11.06
CA ASP A 165 7.67 -21.69 10.34
C ASP A 165 6.49 -21.09 9.57
N ASP A 166 6.11 -19.83 9.87
CA ASP A 166 5.10 -19.08 9.13
C ASP A 166 5.66 -18.52 7.80
N PHE A 167 6.97 -18.55 7.61
CA PHE A 167 7.68 -18.12 6.41
C PHE A 167 8.40 -19.29 5.79
N GLY A 168 8.25 -19.46 4.51
CA GLY A 168 8.95 -20.52 3.81
C GLY A 168 8.66 -20.50 2.33
N PRO A 169 9.39 -21.32 1.54
CA PRO A 169 9.07 -21.40 0.13
C PRO A 169 7.69 -22.03 -0.02
N HIS A 170 6.81 -21.35 -0.76
CA HIS A 170 5.50 -21.85 -1.17
C HIS A 170 5.49 -22.13 -2.69
N PRO A 171 6.30 -23.09 -3.15
CA PRO A 171 6.52 -23.29 -4.58
C PRO A 171 5.29 -23.82 -5.31
N GLY A 172 5.29 -23.61 -6.60
CA GLY A 172 4.29 -24.12 -7.51
C GLY A 172 3.14 -23.15 -7.77
N ASP A 173 2.28 -23.57 -8.67
CA ASP A 173 1.22 -22.73 -9.22
C ASP A 173 -0.15 -23.25 -8.81
N ALA A 174 -1.08 -22.32 -8.63
CA ALA A 174 -2.51 -22.59 -8.58
C ALA A 174 -3.06 -22.65 -10.00
N GLN A 175 -3.85 -23.69 -10.29
CA GLN A 175 -4.52 -23.85 -11.58
C GLN A 175 -5.87 -23.14 -11.50
N ILE A 176 -6.06 -22.12 -12.32
CA ILE A 176 -7.31 -21.37 -12.36
C ILE A 176 -8.07 -21.77 -13.63
N PRO A 177 -9.28 -22.37 -13.51
CA PRO A 177 -10.07 -22.80 -14.65
C PRO A 177 -10.67 -21.61 -15.43
N ALA A 178 -11.06 -21.86 -16.67
CA ALA A 178 -11.84 -20.90 -17.44
C ALA A 178 -13.24 -20.71 -16.85
N GLY A 179 -13.81 -19.53 -17.03
CA GLY A 179 -15.19 -19.29 -16.62
C GLY A 179 -15.61 -17.84 -16.72
N LYS A 180 -16.88 -17.61 -16.44
CA LYS A 180 -17.40 -16.26 -16.24
C LYS A 180 -16.98 -15.75 -14.86
N PHE A 181 -16.59 -14.51 -14.80
CA PHE A 181 -16.22 -13.82 -13.58
C PHE A 181 -16.86 -12.43 -13.54
N VAL A 182 -17.18 -11.97 -12.37
CA VAL A 182 -17.71 -10.61 -12.16
C VAL A 182 -16.57 -9.73 -11.63
N LEU A 183 -15.93 -9.01 -12.55
CA LEU A 183 -14.83 -8.09 -12.25
C LEU A 183 -15.37 -6.81 -11.60
N GLY A 184 -14.66 -6.30 -10.60
CA GLY A 184 -14.96 -5.04 -9.93
C GLY A 184 -15.96 -5.19 -8.78
N ALA A 185 -16.27 -4.05 -8.14
CA ALA A 185 -17.08 -3.98 -6.93
C ALA A 185 -18.58 -3.81 -7.21
N SER A 186 -19.40 -4.51 -6.44
CA SER A 186 -20.85 -4.42 -6.52
C SER A 186 -21.38 -3.16 -5.83
N HIS A 187 -22.59 -2.73 -6.20
CA HIS A 187 -23.28 -1.60 -5.58
C HIS A 187 -23.58 -1.78 -4.07
N ASN A 188 -23.43 -2.99 -3.54
CA ASN A 188 -23.74 -3.31 -2.14
C ASN A 188 -22.46 -3.37 -1.27
N ALA A 189 -21.29 -3.03 -1.79
CA ALA A 189 -20.05 -2.97 -1.01
C ALA A 189 -20.18 -1.91 0.10
N GLU A 190 -19.60 -2.20 1.28
CA GLU A 190 -19.59 -1.24 2.39
C GLU A 190 -18.80 0.01 2.02
N PHE A 191 -17.69 -0.17 1.31
CA PHE A 191 -16.87 0.88 0.73
C PHE A 191 -16.27 0.40 -0.59
N LEU A 192 -16.00 1.33 -1.50
CA LEU A 192 -15.26 1.08 -2.73
C LEU A 192 -14.69 2.39 -3.26
N PHE A 193 -13.54 2.34 -3.88
CA PHE A 193 -12.99 3.44 -4.64
C PHE A 193 -13.64 3.53 -6.04
N ASP A 194 -13.49 4.67 -6.69
CA ASP A 194 -14.12 4.91 -8.01
C ASP A 194 -13.54 4.03 -9.12
N ASN A 195 -12.26 3.66 -9.05
CA ASN A 195 -11.59 2.76 -9.97
C ASN A 195 -12.00 1.28 -9.83
N GLU A 196 -12.72 0.92 -8.74
CA GLU A 196 -13.28 -0.42 -8.55
C GLU A 196 -14.69 -0.58 -9.14
N LYS A 197 -15.33 0.50 -9.60
CA LYS A 197 -16.70 0.55 -10.15
C LYS A 197 -16.70 0.19 -11.63
N TRP A 198 -17.71 -0.54 -12.11
CA TRP A 198 -18.73 -1.31 -11.40
C TRP A 198 -18.61 -2.77 -11.80
N ALA A 199 -19.09 -3.67 -10.93
CA ALA A 199 -19.11 -5.09 -11.22
C ALA A 199 -19.74 -5.40 -12.59
N HIS A 200 -19.02 -6.10 -13.45
CA HIS A 200 -19.46 -6.51 -14.79
C HIS A 200 -18.91 -7.88 -15.16
N GLU A 201 -19.64 -8.61 -16.00
CA GLU A 201 -19.21 -9.94 -16.44
C GLU A 201 -18.03 -9.85 -17.41
N VAL A 202 -17.01 -10.67 -17.15
CA VAL A 202 -15.88 -10.93 -18.05
C VAL A 202 -15.70 -12.44 -18.22
N MET A 203 -15.09 -12.85 -19.34
CA MET A 203 -14.72 -14.24 -19.57
C MET A 203 -13.24 -14.42 -19.27
N ALA A 204 -12.92 -15.26 -18.31
CA ALA A 204 -11.55 -15.66 -18.02
C ALA A 204 -11.16 -16.92 -18.81
N TYR A 205 -9.98 -16.91 -19.39
CA TYR A 205 -9.33 -18.09 -19.94
C TYR A 205 -8.58 -18.84 -18.81
N PRO A 206 -8.31 -20.15 -18.94
CA PRO A 206 -7.57 -20.87 -17.93
C PRO A 206 -6.14 -20.34 -17.83
N PHE A 207 -5.64 -20.18 -16.62
CA PHE A 207 -4.28 -19.71 -16.37
C PHE A 207 -3.68 -20.36 -15.12
N GLN A 208 -2.38 -20.17 -14.96
CA GLN A 208 -1.65 -20.60 -13.77
C GLN A 208 -1.08 -19.36 -13.08
N ILE A 209 -1.16 -19.34 -11.78
CA ILE A 209 -0.64 -18.25 -10.96
C ILE A 209 0.20 -18.81 -9.81
N SER A 210 1.31 -18.19 -9.51
CA SER A 210 2.15 -18.59 -8.38
C SER A 210 1.34 -18.57 -7.08
N LYS A 211 1.58 -19.55 -6.21
CA LYS A 211 0.93 -19.61 -4.89
C LYS A 211 1.42 -18.54 -3.92
N ALA A 212 2.58 -18.00 -4.19
CA ALA A 212 3.19 -16.93 -3.39
C ALA A 212 3.80 -15.85 -4.30
N PRO A 213 3.98 -14.63 -3.79
CA PRO A 213 4.79 -13.62 -4.45
C PRO A 213 6.22 -14.12 -4.70
N VAL A 214 6.88 -13.56 -5.72
CA VAL A 214 8.30 -13.85 -5.98
C VAL A 214 9.13 -13.46 -4.77
N THR A 215 9.91 -14.41 -4.27
CA THR A 215 10.75 -14.22 -3.08
C THR A 215 12.08 -13.56 -3.41
N ASN A 216 12.74 -13.02 -2.39
CA ASN A 216 14.10 -12.49 -2.53
C ASN A 216 15.07 -13.54 -3.05
N GLU A 217 14.97 -14.80 -2.61
CA GLU A 217 15.81 -15.90 -3.07
C GLU A 217 15.62 -16.16 -4.58
N GLU A 218 14.38 -16.24 -5.04
CA GLU A 218 14.05 -16.43 -6.45
C GLU A 218 14.55 -15.26 -7.32
N PHE A 219 14.37 -14.03 -6.85
CA PHE A 219 14.84 -12.86 -7.58
C PHE A 219 16.38 -12.76 -7.58
N ALA A 220 17.05 -13.20 -6.51
CA ALA A 220 18.50 -13.25 -6.44
C ALA A 220 19.10 -14.23 -7.49
N VAL A 221 18.40 -15.32 -7.82
CA VAL A 221 18.81 -16.21 -8.92
C VAL A 221 18.77 -15.48 -10.26
N PHE A 222 17.75 -14.67 -10.54
CA PHE A 222 17.68 -13.84 -11.74
C PHE A 222 18.83 -12.83 -11.81
N VAL A 223 19.14 -12.16 -10.69
CA VAL A 223 20.26 -11.22 -10.61
C VAL A 223 21.59 -11.94 -10.88
N LYS A 224 21.79 -13.12 -10.27
CA LYS A 224 23.00 -13.94 -10.43
C LYS A 224 23.17 -14.47 -11.85
N ASP A 225 22.08 -14.75 -12.57
CA ASP A 225 22.08 -15.17 -13.98
C ASP A 225 22.24 -13.98 -14.96
N ASP A 226 22.85 -12.91 -14.49
CA ASP A 226 23.07 -11.67 -15.23
C ASP A 226 21.77 -11.03 -15.78
N GLY A 227 20.64 -11.23 -15.13
CA GLY A 227 19.33 -10.76 -15.58
C GLY A 227 19.29 -9.26 -15.92
N TYR A 228 20.01 -8.44 -15.17
CA TYR A 228 20.17 -7.00 -15.43
C TYR A 228 21.07 -6.66 -16.63
N LYS A 229 21.76 -7.65 -17.24
CA LYS A 229 22.59 -7.45 -18.42
C LYS A 229 22.00 -8.09 -19.68
N ARG A 230 20.91 -8.84 -19.54
CA ARG A 230 20.28 -9.60 -20.63
C ARG A 230 19.21 -8.76 -21.32
N ARG A 231 19.62 -8.02 -22.38
CA ARG A 231 18.74 -7.13 -23.17
C ARG A 231 17.46 -7.81 -23.64
N ASP A 232 17.52 -9.09 -23.96
CA ASP A 232 16.41 -9.89 -24.48
C ASP A 232 15.28 -10.13 -23.45
N MET A 233 15.56 -9.91 -22.16
CA MET A 233 14.54 -10.04 -21.07
C MET A 233 13.76 -8.76 -20.84
N TRP A 234 14.25 -7.61 -21.29
CA TRP A 234 13.69 -6.30 -20.97
C TRP A 234 12.86 -5.73 -22.11
N PRO A 235 11.67 -5.14 -21.84
CA PRO A 235 11.00 -4.31 -22.82
C PRO A 235 11.88 -3.09 -23.19
N ASP A 236 11.71 -2.53 -24.39
CA ASP A 236 12.57 -1.43 -24.87
C ASP A 236 12.66 -0.25 -23.91
N ILE A 237 11.53 0.19 -23.37
CA ILE A 237 11.49 1.29 -22.39
C ILE A 237 12.17 0.91 -21.08
N GLY A 238 12.03 -0.34 -20.62
CA GLY A 238 12.69 -0.84 -19.42
C GLY A 238 14.19 -0.94 -19.59
N TRP A 239 14.66 -1.32 -20.77
CA TRP A 239 16.10 -1.33 -21.07
C TRP A 239 16.69 0.08 -21.08
N THR A 240 15.97 1.06 -21.63
CA THR A 240 16.41 2.47 -21.61
C THR A 240 16.53 2.96 -20.17
N TRP A 241 15.49 2.74 -19.35
CA TRP A 241 15.52 3.05 -17.93
C TRP A 241 16.71 2.40 -17.22
N LEU A 242 16.95 1.11 -17.47
CA LEU A 242 18.06 0.37 -16.86
C LEU A 242 19.44 0.96 -17.21
N GLN A 243 19.61 1.44 -18.43
CA GLN A 243 20.85 2.09 -18.85
C GLN A 243 21.05 3.46 -18.21
N GLU A 244 19.97 4.20 -18.02
CA GLU A 244 19.97 5.53 -17.39
C GLU A 244 20.27 5.41 -15.89
N GLU A 245 19.64 4.47 -15.20
CA GLU A 245 19.83 4.24 -13.75
C GLU A 245 21.14 3.50 -13.44
N GLY A 246 21.67 2.72 -14.37
CA GLY A 246 22.85 1.89 -14.14
C GLY A 246 22.64 0.81 -13.08
N ALA A 247 21.38 0.40 -12.85
CA ALA A 247 21.03 -0.59 -11.85
C ALA A 247 21.58 -1.99 -12.20
N GLY A 248 21.99 -2.75 -11.20
CA GLY A 248 22.46 -4.13 -11.33
C GLY A 248 21.77 -5.11 -10.40
N SER A 249 20.90 -4.60 -9.54
CA SER A 249 20.06 -5.34 -8.57
C SER A 249 18.96 -4.42 -8.07
N PRO A 250 17.94 -4.93 -7.35
CA PRO A 250 16.97 -4.09 -6.67
C PRO A 250 17.64 -3.04 -5.78
N PRO A 251 17.07 -1.83 -5.65
CA PRO A 251 17.56 -0.84 -4.69
C PRO A 251 17.58 -1.45 -3.29
N HIS A 252 18.49 -0.96 -2.45
CA HIS A 252 18.76 -1.44 -1.11
C HIS A 252 19.44 -2.82 -1.00
N TRP A 253 19.64 -3.56 -2.08
CA TRP A 253 20.47 -4.78 -2.08
C TRP A 253 21.94 -4.44 -2.22
N ILE A 254 22.77 -4.98 -1.36
CA ILE A 254 24.22 -4.75 -1.32
C ILE A 254 24.91 -6.11 -1.41
N PRO A 255 25.81 -6.33 -2.37
CA PRO A 255 26.51 -7.61 -2.45
C PRO A 255 27.44 -7.80 -1.22
N ASP A 256 27.32 -8.96 -0.57
CA ASP A 256 28.18 -9.39 0.51
C ASP A 256 28.97 -10.65 0.11
N GLY A 257 30.04 -10.43 -0.61
CA GLY A 257 30.85 -11.52 -1.19
C GLY A 257 30.27 -12.03 -2.52
N ARG A 258 30.66 -13.27 -2.92
CA ARG A 258 30.39 -13.75 -4.29
C ARG A 258 28.95 -14.14 -4.57
N ASP A 259 28.21 -14.58 -3.57
CA ASP A 259 26.87 -15.17 -3.74
C ASP A 259 25.90 -14.79 -2.61
N LYS A 260 26.22 -13.77 -1.82
CA LYS A 260 25.40 -13.32 -0.70
C LYS A 260 24.96 -11.89 -0.91
N TRP A 261 23.80 -11.59 -0.37
CA TRP A 261 23.24 -10.25 -0.34
C TRP A 261 22.91 -9.88 1.10
N ILE A 262 23.21 -8.63 1.45
CA ILE A 262 22.58 -7.94 2.57
C ILE A 262 21.63 -6.89 2.00
N MET A 263 20.66 -6.46 2.78
CA MET A 263 19.78 -5.38 2.38
C MET A 263 19.78 -4.28 3.42
N LYS A 264 19.62 -3.05 2.94
CA LYS A 264 19.32 -1.93 3.81
C LYS A 264 17.82 -1.94 4.09
N ARG A 265 17.47 -2.21 5.36
CA ARG A 265 16.11 -2.13 5.88
C ARG A 265 16.03 -0.94 6.83
N PHE A 266 15.39 0.13 6.39
CA PHE A 266 15.45 1.43 7.06
C PHE A 266 16.91 1.87 7.29
N ASP A 267 17.31 2.11 8.52
CA ASP A 267 18.69 2.46 8.93
C ASP A 267 19.59 1.23 9.21
N GLN A 268 19.04 0.01 9.09
CA GLN A 268 19.75 -1.22 9.44
C GLN A 268 20.28 -1.94 8.20
N LEU A 269 21.42 -2.62 8.34
CA LEU A 269 21.91 -3.60 7.38
C LEU A 269 21.62 -5.00 7.95
N ILE A 270 20.88 -5.80 7.19
CA ILE A 270 20.51 -7.16 7.58
C ILE A 270 20.86 -8.15 6.46
N ASP A 271 20.99 -9.42 6.79
CA ASP A 271 21.02 -10.47 5.78
C ASP A 271 19.73 -10.41 4.96
N LEU A 272 19.83 -10.61 3.64
CA LEU A 272 18.65 -10.62 2.78
C LEU A 272 17.73 -11.79 3.16
N PRO A 273 16.50 -11.53 3.65
CA PRO A 273 15.59 -12.61 4.04
C PRO A 273 15.13 -13.39 2.80
N PRO A 274 15.44 -14.70 2.71
CA PRO A 274 15.28 -15.43 1.45
C PRO A 274 13.81 -15.57 1.02
N TYR A 275 12.90 -15.75 1.97
CA TYR A 275 11.50 -16.08 1.70
C TYR A 275 10.52 -14.89 1.82
N GLU A 276 11.02 -13.73 2.14
CA GLU A 276 10.20 -12.53 2.03
C GLU A 276 9.99 -12.16 0.54
N PRO A 277 8.83 -11.59 0.20
CA PRO A 277 8.62 -11.07 -1.15
C PRO A 277 9.68 -10.05 -1.54
N VAL A 278 10.15 -10.11 -2.78
CA VAL A 278 11.00 -9.05 -3.31
C VAL A 278 10.20 -7.75 -3.40
N ILE A 279 10.75 -6.68 -2.84
CA ILE A 279 10.13 -5.35 -2.81
C ILE A 279 11.07 -4.30 -3.41
N HIS A 280 10.56 -3.11 -3.66
CA HIS A 280 11.28 -1.99 -4.28
C HIS A 280 11.73 -2.28 -5.71
N VAL A 281 11.12 -3.22 -6.39
CA VAL A 281 11.31 -3.46 -7.82
C VAL A 281 10.20 -2.73 -8.60
N ASN A 282 10.55 -2.13 -9.71
CA ASN A 282 9.57 -1.49 -10.57
C ASN A 282 8.95 -2.47 -11.59
N TRP A 283 8.01 -1.98 -12.38
CA TRP A 283 7.34 -2.80 -13.40
C TRP A 283 8.30 -3.37 -14.44
N TYR A 284 9.37 -2.66 -14.79
CA TYR A 284 10.34 -3.13 -15.76
C TYR A 284 11.16 -4.30 -15.24
N GLU A 285 11.60 -4.21 -13.98
CA GLU A 285 12.32 -5.27 -13.28
C GLU A 285 11.44 -6.52 -13.11
N ALA A 286 10.20 -6.33 -12.68
CA ALA A 286 9.24 -7.42 -12.56
C ALA A 286 8.94 -8.08 -13.90
N SER A 287 8.79 -7.30 -14.98
CA SER A 287 8.59 -7.83 -16.34
C SER A 287 9.80 -8.59 -16.86
N ALA A 288 11.02 -8.09 -16.60
CA ALA A 288 12.26 -8.76 -16.98
C ALA A 288 12.44 -10.08 -16.23
N TYR A 289 12.17 -10.10 -14.93
CA TYR A 289 12.14 -11.33 -14.14
C TYR A 289 11.15 -12.35 -14.72
N CYS A 290 9.91 -11.92 -14.99
CA CYS A 290 8.90 -12.80 -15.57
C CYS A 290 9.35 -13.37 -16.92
N SER A 291 9.94 -12.55 -17.81
CA SER A 291 10.48 -13.00 -19.09
C SER A 291 11.58 -14.05 -18.90
N TRP A 292 12.50 -13.80 -17.96
CA TRP A 292 13.56 -14.74 -17.61
C TRP A 292 13.03 -16.07 -17.07
N ALA A 293 12.00 -16.01 -16.21
CA ALA A 293 11.35 -17.18 -15.64
C ALA A 293 10.38 -17.91 -16.62
N ASN A 294 10.29 -17.46 -17.87
CA ASN A 294 9.30 -17.91 -18.87
C ASN A 294 7.85 -17.74 -18.37
N ARG A 295 7.57 -16.60 -17.78
CA ARG A 295 6.28 -16.19 -17.20
C ARG A 295 5.90 -14.79 -17.69
N ARG A 296 4.81 -14.28 -17.24
CA ARG A 296 4.36 -12.90 -17.40
C ARG A 296 3.69 -12.38 -16.13
N LEU A 297 3.54 -11.09 -16.04
CA LEU A 297 2.67 -10.50 -15.04
C LEU A 297 1.20 -10.86 -15.33
N PRO A 298 0.36 -10.99 -14.32
CA PRO A 298 -1.07 -11.23 -14.51
C PRO A 298 -1.74 -10.00 -15.09
N THR A 299 -2.87 -10.22 -15.74
CA THR A 299 -3.82 -9.15 -16.03
C THR A 299 -4.63 -8.82 -14.77
N GLU A 300 -5.29 -7.67 -14.76
CA GLU A 300 -6.23 -7.27 -13.70
C GLU A 300 -7.27 -8.36 -13.42
N ILE A 301 -7.87 -8.92 -14.48
CA ILE A 301 -8.87 -9.99 -14.37
C ILE A 301 -8.28 -11.22 -13.68
N GLU A 302 -7.10 -11.66 -14.08
CA GLU A 302 -6.45 -12.84 -13.51
C GLU A 302 -6.08 -12.63 -12.05
N TRP A 303 -5.59 -11.42 -11.73
CA TRP A 303 -5.26 -11.08 -10.36
C TRP A 303 -6.49 -11.07 -9.46
N GLU A 304 -7.56 -10.41 -9.87
CA GLU A 304 -8.77 -10.31 -9.06
C GLU A 304 -9.46 -11.67 -8.89
N ILE A 305 -9.45 -12.53 -9.92
CA ILE A 305 -9.94 -13.91 -9.79
C ILE A 305 -9.15 -14.66 -8.73
N ALA A 306 -7.82 -14.63 -8.80
CA ALA A 306 -6.96 -15.33 -7.86
C ALA A 306 -7.14 -14.81 -6.42
N ALA A 307 -7.32 -13.50 -6.25
CA ALA A 307 -7.47 -12.87 -4.95
C ALA A 307 -8.85 -13.09 -4.32
N SER A 308 -9.93 -13.18 -5.12
CA SER A 308 -11.28 -13.07 -4.59
C SER A 308 -12.20 -14.25 -4.92
N MET A 309 -11.89 -15.06 -5.93
CA MET A 309 -12.82 -16.11 -6.37
C MET A 309 -12.70 -17.37 -5.54
N GLU A 310 -13.84 -17.95 -5.17
CA GLU A 310 -13.88 -19.31 -4.63
C GLU A 310 -13.94 -20.31 -5.80
N PRO A 311 -13.15 -21.40 -5.76
CA PRO A 311 -13.35 -22.50 -6.71
C PRO A 311 -14.71 -23.18 -6.46
N ASP A 312 -15.28 -23.77 -7.49
CA ASP A 312 -16.40 -24.68 -7.28
C ASP A 312 -15.97 -25.90 -6.43
N GLY A 313 -16.94 -26.66 -5.90
CA GLY A 313 -16.65 -27.81 -5.06
C GLY A 313 -15.86 -28.92 -5.77
N SER A 314 -15.77 -28.92 -7.10
CA SER A 314 -14.98 -29.85 -7.90
C SER A 314 -13.57 -29.35 -8.20
N GLY A 315 -13.32 -28.07 -8.05
CA GLY A 315 -12.06 -27.38 -8.42
C GLY A 315 -11.85 -27.30 -9.95
N THR A 316 -12.87 -27.59 -10.77
CA THR A 316 -12.76 -27.59 -12.23
C THR A 316 -13.40 -26.38 -12.89
N SER A 317 -14.14 -25.58 -12.14
CA SER A 317 -14.79 -24.36 -12.60
C SER A 317 -14.61 -23.24 -11.56
N LEU A 318 -14.77 -22.00 -12.02
CA LEU A 318 -14.94 -20.87 -11.12
C LEU A 318 -16.27 -21.03 -10.37
N GLY A 319 -16.28 -20.75 -9.07
CA GLY A 319 -17.50 -20.75 -8.26
C GLY A 319 -18.38 -19.54 -8.55
N ASP A 320 -19.51 -19.47 -7.87
CA ASP A 320 -20.48 -18.37 -8.01
C ASP A 320 -20.29 -17.28 -6.95
N SER A 321 -19.37 -17.48 -6.00
CA SER A 321 -19.14 -16.53 -4.89
C SER A 321 -17.78 -15.84 -4.98
N LYS A 322 -17.77 -14.57 -4.62
CA LYS A 322 -16.58 -13.73 -4.55
C LYS A 322 -16.31 -13.34 -3.11
N ARG A 323 -15.10 -13.59 -2.64
CA ARG A 323 -14.62 -13.15 -1.33
C ARG A 323 -14.36 -11.63 -1.33
N THR A 324 -14.58 -10.99 -0.21
CA THR A 324 -14.22 -9.59 -0.03
C THR A 324 -12.69 -9.41 0.04
N TYR A 325 -11.99 -10.34 0.67
CA TYR A 325 -10.54 -10.33 0.86
C TYR A 325 -9.92 -11.66 0.43
N PRO A 326 -8.63 -11.72 0.14
CA PRO A 326 -7.96 -12.98 -0.19
C PRO A 326 -8.11 -14.08 0.85
N TRP A 327 -8.28 -13.72 2.13
CA TRP A 327 -8.49 -14.65 3.24
C TRP A 327 -9.96 -14.96 3.56
N GLY A 328 -10.92 -14.41 2.82
CA GLY A 328 -12.35 -14.64 3.01
C GLY A 328 -13.18 -13.37 3.20
N ASN A 329 -14.32 -13.48 3.85
CA ASN A 329 -15.26 -12.37 4.06
C ASN A 329 -15.14 -11.69 5.44
N ASN A 330 -14.32 -12.22 6.32
CA ASN A 330 -14.13 -11.62 7.64
C ASN A 330 -13.29 -10.36 7.50
N LYS A 331 -13.66 -9.32 8.25
CA LYS A 331 -12.84 -8.11 8.37
C LYS A 331 -11.43 -8.49 8.80
N TYR A 332 -10.48 -7.67 8.39
CA TYR A 332 -9.08 -7.83 8.71
C TYR A 332 -8.85 -8.14 10.19
N THR A 333 -8.01 -9.11 10.45
CA THR A 333 -7.41 -9.33 11.76
C THR A 333 -5.90 -9.33 11.60
N ILE A 334 -5.17 -8.99 12.67
CA ILE A 334 -3.70 -8.98 12.69
C ILE A 334 -3.08 -10.27 12.15
N LYS A 335 -3.79 -11.41 12.26
CA LYS A 335 -3.35 -12.70 11.74
C LYS A 335 -3.45 -12.84 10.21
N ASN A 336 -4.24 -12.01 9.57
CA ASN A 336 -4.53 -12.08 8.13
C ASN A 336 -3.60 -11.18 7.29
N GLY A 337 -2.79 -10.34 7.94
CA GLY A 337 -1.85 -9.47 7.28
C GLY A 337 -0.43 -9.70 7.79
N ILE A 338 0.48 -9.90 6.87
CA ILE A 338 1.92 -9.99 7.14
C ILE A 338 2.49 -8.61 7.54
N TYR A 339 1.63 -7.64 7.72
CA TYR A 339 1.98 -6.21 7.80
C TYR A 339 2.91 -5.82 8.92
N LEU A 340 3.19 -6.72 9.87
CA LEU A 340 3.52 -6.16 11.18
C LEU A 340 4.70 -6.80 11.88
N LYS A 341 5.39 -7.76 11.29
CA LYS A 341 6.53 -8.33 12.00
C LYS A 341 7.82 -7.55 11.84
N THR A 342 7.95 -6.95 10.71
CA THR A 342 9.20 -6.27 10.38
C THR A 342 8.95 -5.23 9.33
N ASP A 343 8.38 -4.12 9.69
CA ASP A 343 8.45 -3.06 8.72
C ASP A 343 7.49 -3.22 7.55
N VAL A 344 6.56 -2.37 7.52
CA VAL A 344 5.61 -2.14 6.46
C VAL A 344 6.27 -2.34 5.10
N SER A 345 6.19 -3.52 4.58
CA SER A 345 6.52 -3.77 3.19
C SER A 345 5.26 -3.58 2.40
N CYS A 346 5.26 -2.61 1.52
CA CYS A 346 4.26 -2.51 0.46
C CYS A 346 4.22 -3.85 -0.27
N HIS A 347 3.14 -4.60 -0.11
CA HIS A 347 2.99 -5.88 -0.78
C HIS A 347 2.57 -5.63 -2.23
N CYS A 348 3.55 -5.34 -3.07
CA CYS A 348 3.36 -5.60 -4.49
C CYS A 348 3.23 -7.12 -4.64
N ILE A 349 2.00 -7.61 -4.68
CA ILE A 349 1.74 -9.01 -5.03
C ILE A 349 2.13 -9.16 -6.49
N PHE A 350 3.33 -9.64 -6.73
CA PHE A 350 3.73 -10.12 -8.05
C PHE A 350 3.07 -11.48 -8.24
N ILE A 351 2.03 -11.50 -9.04
CA ILE A 351 1.37 -12.73 -9.44
C ILE A 351 1.95 -13.13 -10.79
N ASN A 352 2.30 -14.38 -10.93
CA ASN A 352 2.85 -14.96 -12.17
C ASN A 352 1.76 -15.34 -13.17
#